data_3c6d129c94628a8bea472d23b2f6be1e
#
_entry.id   3c6d129c94628a8bea472d23b2f6be1e
#
_cell.length_a   1.000
_cell.length_b   1.000
_cell.length_c   1.000
_cell.angle_alpha   90.00
_cell.angle_beta   90.00
_cell.angle_gamma   90.00
#
_symmetry.space_group_name_H-M   'P 1'
#
loop_
_entity.id
_entity.type
_entity.pdbx_description
1 polymer ?
#
loop_
_entity_poly.entity_id
_entity_poly.type
_entity_poly.pdbx_seq_one_letter_code
_entity_poly.pdbx_strand_id
1 'polypeptide(L)'
;MIRRHFGSWFIPVLLLLAFVFAIDAQAAGQSGQTPKGPRPEQFTYPPLNFKVPKASEFRTKLSNGLVVYIAEDHEIPWFTATLLLRTGPFLEPKDKLGVDGFAGSVMRSGGSPTMTGEQINERMDFLAGTLTARNLSINIKHLDEGMKIWMDILTNPAFPDDKLRREKDQALPAIRNRNKNVAQVAGRVYSDLIYGENSPITQETTEATITAITRGDLIAWHKKYWGANNAVLVVSGDFKKADMMKKLEATFGKWRKAEKAVPAIPRVQQASKAGVYMVQPEVIPNQGIIRIGHLGLMVDDPDYPAVDLMNYILGGGSFSSRITKVVRTDNGLAYSTSSSFGGGGGGGQRGGGGGGGGAGVLYPGTFTASCQTKNSTVVFASQLMLDLIEGMHNGDVSEADLKFAKNARVNAFPSMFSGVGSIAQSFANLEFSGRPMDYYDTYLAKYEKVTVADLKRVAQKWLQPDKMIIMVAGNIEECKTGANNMLPNQPTIDAMAGKFGGRTIDGLAKKYGDGAVHIVKLK
;
A
#
# COMPACT_ATOMS: atom_id res chain seq x y z
N MET A 1 -0.74 52.10 57.30
CA MET A 1 -1.61 52.95 56.46
C MET A 1 -1.57 52.41 55.02
N ILE A 2 -2.55 51.59 54.70
CA ILE A 2 -2.69 50.97 53.40
C ILE A 2 -3.79 51.71 52.64
N ARG A 3 -3.46 52.36 51.53
CA ARG A 3 -4.48 52.90 50.61
C ARG A 3 -4.44 52.15 49.29
N ARG A 4 -5.61 51.57 48.92
CA ARG A 4 -6.03 50.86 47.78
C ARG A 4 -5.71 51.56 46.46
N HIS A 5 -5.22 50.83 45.49
CA HIS A 5 -5.42 51.09 44.06
C HIS A 5 -6.16 49.85 43.44
N PHE A 6 -7.48 49.98 43.42
CA PHE A 6 -8.36 49.18 42.55
C PHE A 6 -8.95 50.20 41.56
N GLY A 7 -8.65 50.10 40.30
CA GLY A 7 -9.33 50.96 39.34
C GLY A 7 -8.61 51.22 38.01
N SER A 8 -8.07 50.19 37.29
CA SER A 8 -7.67 50.47 35.90
C SER A 8 -7.60 49.23 34.98
N TRP A 9 -8.10 48.07 35.42
CA TRP A 9 -8.01 46.84 34.61
C TRP A 9 -9.34 46.38 33.97
N PHE A 10 -10.45 47.11 34.21
CA PHE A 10 -11.76 46.75 33.66
C PHE A 10 -12.05 47.31 32.26
N ILE A 11 -11.38 48.38 31.86
CA ILE A 11 -11.63 49.03 30.56
C ILE A 11 -11.05 48.23 29.38
N PRO A 12 -9.83 47.63 29.42
CA PRO A 12 -9.32 46.88 28.28
C PRO A 12 -10.05 45.54 28.04
N VAL A 13 -10.62 44.93 29.09
CA VAL A 13 -11.36 43.65 28.94
C VAL A 13 -12.72 43.86 28.26
N LEU A 14 -13.41 44.96 28.53
CA LEU A 14 -14.67 45.29 27.86
C LEU A 14 -14.48 45.65 26.37
N LEU A 15 -13.35 46.32 26.04
CA LEU A 15 -13.01 46.60 24.63
C LEU A 15 -12.61 45.35 23.86
N LEU A 16 -11.95 44.36 24.49
CA LEU A 16 -11.63 43.07 23.85
C LEU A 16 -12.88 42.24 23.61
N LEU A 17 -13.84 42.20 24.54
CA LEU A 17 -15.13 41.50 24.37
C LEU A 17 -16.00 42.17 23.29
N ALA A 18 -15.99 43.50 23.17
CA ALA A 18 -16.70 44.21 22.10
C ALA A 18 -16.07 43.90 20.71
N PHE A 19 -14.74 43.69 20.63
CA PHE A 19 -14.08 43.34 19.37
C PHE A 19 -14.36 41.89 18.94
N VAL A 20 -14.47 40.94 19.88
CA VAL A 20 -14.83 39.55 19.59
C VAL A 20 -16.29 39.45 19.09
N PHE A 21 -17.23 40.18 19.70
CA PHE A 21 -18.62 40.23 19.23
C PHE A 21 -18.79 40.96 17.87
N ALA A 22 -17.91 41.91 17.54
CA ALA A 22 -17.94 42.59 16.25
C ALA A 22 -17.41 41.70 15.12
N ILE A 23 -16.47 40.77 15.40
CA ILE A 23 -15.97 39.79 14.42
C ILE A 23 -17.02 38.73 14.15
N ASP A 24 -17.75 38.23 15.17
CA ASP A 24 -18.82 37.25 14.98
C ASP A 24 -20.04 37.87 14.23
N ALA A 25 -20.34 39.14 14.43
CA ALA A 25 -21.42 39.83 13.68
C ALA A 25 -21.08 40.05 12.19
N GLN A 26 -19.79 40.21 11.85
CA GLN A 26 -19.36 40.27 10.43
C GLN A 26 -19.30 38.89 9.78
N ALA A 27 -18.96 37.83 10.53
CA ALA A 27 -18.98 36.46 10.03
C ALA A 27 -20.41 35.95 9.78
N ALA A 28 -21.37 36.34 10.60
CA ALA A 28 -22.79 35.98 10.43
C ALA A 28 -23.48 36.70 9.25
N GLY A 29 -22.94 37.82 8.77
CA GLY A 29 -23.48 38.59 7.64
C GLY A 29 -23.05 38.05 6.25
N GLN A 30 -22.10 37.12 6.17
CA GLN A 30 -21.61 36.57 4.88
C GLN A 30 -22.16 35.21 4.50
N SER A 31 -23.06 34.62 5.28
CA SER A 31 -23.64 33.29 5.02
C SER A 31 -24.77 33.27 3.97
N GLY A 32 -24.87 34.26 3.11
CA GLY A 32 -25.93 34.38 2.11
C GLY A 32 -25.50 34.71 0.68
N GLN A 33 -24.21 34.86 0.40
CA GLN A 33 -23.77 35.05 -0.99
C GLN A 33 -23.48 33.69 -1.64
N THR A 34 -24.45 33.20 -2.42
CA THR A 34 -24.18 32.17 -3.44
C THR A 34 -22.96 32.62 -4.26
N PRO A 35 -21.96 31.77 -4.47
CA PRO A 35 -20.82 32.11 -5.31
C PRO A 35 -21.32 32.64 -6.66
N LYS A 36 -20.91 33.87 -7.03
CA LYS A 36 -21.32 34.50 -8.31
C LYS A 36 -20.64 33.89 -9.54
N GLY A 37 -20.03 32.71 -9.42
CA GLY A 37 -19.37 32.02 -10.52
C GLY A 37 -20.12 30.76 -10.95
N PRO A 38 -19.81 30.22 -12.11
CA PRO A 38 -20.37 28.94 -12.54
C PRO A 38 -19.98 27.84 -11.55
N ARG A 39 -20.92 26.96 -11.25
CA ARG A 39 -20.67 25.80 -10.40
C ARG A 39 -19.80 24.78 -11.14
N PRO A 40 -19.04 23.92 -10.44
CA PRO A 40 -18.18 22.91 -11.08
C PRO A 40 -18.88 22.10 -12.17
N GLU A 41 -20.18 21.80 -11.99
CA GLU A 41 -20.98 21.04 -12.95
C GLU A 41 -21.28 21.79 -14.25
N GLN A 42 -21.08 23.11 -14.25
CA GLN A 42 -21.31 23.99 -15.41
C GLN A 42 -20.06 24.19 -16.28
N PHE A 43 -18.90 23.70 -15.82
CA PHE A 43 -17.69 23.76 -16.61
C PHE A 43 -17.67 22.65 -17.67
N THR A 44 -17.47 23.03 -18.91
CA THR A 44 -17.13 22.10 -19.98
C THR A 44 -15.63 22.11 -20.19
N TYR A 45 -15.03 20.95 -20.07
CA TYR A 45 -13.60 20.78 -20.31
C TYR A 45 -13.40 20.23 -21.73
N PRO A 46 -12.37 20.69 -22.45
CA PRO A 46 -12.02 20.07 -23.72
C PRO A 46 -11.68 18.59 -23.50
N PRO A 47 -11.85 17.76 -24.54
CA PRO A 47 -11.43 16.37 -24.48
C PRO A 47 -9.98 16.26 -24.03
N LEU A 48 -9.67 15.28 -23.20
CA LEU A 48 -8.32 15.02 -22.73
C LEU A 48 -7.42 14.64 -23.91
N ASN A 49 -6.60 15.58 -24.38
CA ASN A 49 -5.60 15.33 -25.41
C ASN A 49 -4.24 15.09 -24.75
N PHE A 50 -4.12 13.96 -24.07
CA PHE A 50 -2.89 13.56 -23.38
C PHE A 50 -2.11 12.57 -24.24
N LYS A 51 -0.86 12.95 -24.61
CA LYS A 51 0.05 12.05 -25.29
C LYS A 51 0.87 11.27 -24.28
N VAL A 52 0.68 9.97 -24.26
CA VAL A 52 1.43 9.06 -23.39
C VAL A 52 2.93 9.13 -23.73
N PRO A 53 3.81 9.40 -22.75
CA PRO A 53 5.26 9.33 -22.95
C PRO A 53 5.68 7.90 -23.35
N LYS A 54 6.80 7.78 -24.06
CA LYS A 54 7.33 6.46 -24.46
C LYS A 54 8.45 6.01 -23.54
N ALA A 55 8.44 4.76 -23.14
CA ALA A 55 9.49 4.17 -22.32
C ALA A 55 10.89 4.33 -22.94
N SER A 56 11.00 4.25 -24.28
CA SER A 56 12.25 4.39 -25.02
C SER A 56 12.94 5.76 -24.85
N GLU A 57 12.19 6.80 -24.48
CA GLU A 57 12.74 8.14 -24.24
C GLU A 57 13.59 8.18 -22.96
N PHE A 58 13.28 7.31 -21.99
CA PHE A 58 13.91 7.25 -20.67
C PHE A 58 14.85 6.07 -20.51
N ARG A 59 14.55 4.95 -21.16
CA ARG A 59 15.22 3.66 -20.98
C ARG A 59 16.56 3.60 -21.69
N THR A 60 17.55 3.10 -20.96
CA THR A 60 18.87 2.76 -21.51
C THR A 60 19.44 1.54 -20.79
N LYS A 61 20.61 1.05 -21.21
CA LYS A 61 21.28 -0.10 -20.61
C LYS A 61 22.77 0.15 -20.55
N LEU A 62 23.38 -0.08 -19.40
CA LEU A 62 24.82 0.01 -19.20
C LEU A 62 25.57 -1.22 -19.74
N SER A 63 26.88 -1.13 -19.90
CA SER A 63 27.74 -2.20 -20.43
C SER A 63 27.63 -3.52 -19.68
N ASN A 64 27.43 -3.47 -18.35
CA ASN A 64 27.23 -4.65 -17.50
C ASN A 64 25.80 -5.25 -17.58
N GLY A 65 24.91 -4.60 -18.29
CA GLY A 65 23.53 -5.05 -18.49
C GLY A 65 22.49 -4.44 -17.54
N LEU A 66 22.88 -3.55 -16.62
CA LEU A 66 21.94 -2.81 -15.77
C LEU A 66 21.02 -1.95 -16.63
N VAL A 67 19.72 -2.12 -16.46
CA VAL A 67 18.72 -1.24 -17.08
C VAL A 67 18.59 0.02 -16.26
N VAL A 68 18.62 1.17 -16.94
CA VAL A 68 18.51 2.48 -16.32
C VAL A 68 17.42 3.30 -16.99
N TYR A 69 16.60 3.95 -16.19
CA TYR A 69 15.64 4.96 -16.62
C TYR A 69 16.16 6.33 -16.20
N ILE A 70 16.34 7.24 -17.16
CA ILE A 70 16.94 8.55 -16.95
C ILE A 70 15.95 9.64 -17.31
N ALA A 71 15.64 10.50 -16.34
CA ALA A 71 14.76 11.65 -16.46
C ALA A 71 15.52 12.94 -16.15
N GLU A 72 15.76 13.76 -17.19
CA GLU A 72 16.35 15.10 -17.06
C GLU A 72 15.28 16.08 -16.60
N ASP A 73 15.52 16.80 -15.50
CA ASP A 73 14.58 17.71 -14.86
C ASP A 73 15.35 18.88 -14.23
N HIS A 74 15.13 20.09 -14.73
CA HIS A 74 15.84 21.30 -14.32
C HIS A 74 15.02 22.25 -13.42
N GLU A 75 13.88 21.79 -12.87
CA GLU A 75 13.04 22.62 -12.01
C GLU A 75 13.73 22.99 -10.70
N ILE A 76 14.46 22.04 -10.12
CA ILE A 76 15.24 22.25 -8.88
C ILE A 76 16.64 21.62 -9.01
N PRO A 77 17.70 22.18 -8.39
CA PRO A 77 19.06 21.67 -8.46
C PRO A 77 19.23 20.40 -7.61
N TRP A 78 18.49 19.36 -7.93
CA TRP A 78 18.41 18.13 -7.14
C TRP A 78 18.63 16.88 -7.98
N PHE A 79 19.20 15.88 -7.39
CA PHE A 79 19.37 14.54 -7.96
C PHE A 79 18.67 13.50 -7.08
N THR A 80 17.92 12.60 -7.70
CA THR A 80 17.32 11.45 -7.04
C THR A 80 17.62 10.19 -7.83
N ALA A 81 18.02 9.15 -7.12
CA ALA A 81 18.20 7.82 -7.69
C ALA A 81 17.51 6.76 -6.85
N THR A 82 16.82 5.83 -7.49
CA THR A 82 16.13 4.69 -6.88
C THR A 82 16.59 3.40 -7.54
N LEU A 83 17.09 2.47 -6.73
CA LEU A 83 17.49 1.13 -7.15
C LEU A 83 16.36 0.15 -6.83
N LEU A 84 15.65 -0.30 -7.85
CA LEU A 84 14.69 -1.40 -7.76
C LEU A 84 15.49 -2.71 -7.84
N LEU A 85 15.50 -3.48 -6.77
CA LEU A 85 16.27 -4.72 -6.69
C LEU A 85 15.31 -5.90 -6.53
N ARG A 86 15.43 -6.89 -7.43
CA ARG A 86 14.64 -8.13 -7.39
C ARG A 86 15.18 -9.03 -6.28
N THR A 87 14.63 -8.88 -5.11
CA THR A 87 14.87 -9.71 -3.92
C THR A 87 13.59 -9.79 -3.10
N GLY A 88 13.54 -10.59 -2.07
CA GLY A 88 12.41 -10.60 -1.15
C GLY A 88 12.29 -11.86 -0.32
N PRO A 89 11.34 -11.90 0.60
CA PRO A 89 11.17 -12.99 1.57
C PRO A 89 11.03 -14.38 0.94
N PHE A 90 10.47 -14.46 -0.29
CA PHE A 90 10.29 -15.73 -0.99
C PHE A 90 11.60 -16.43 -1.42
N LEU A 91 12.72 -15.71 -1.39
CA LEU A 91 14.07 -16.23 -1.68
C LEU A 91 14.83 -16.60 -0.41
N GLU A 92 14.36 -16.16 0.75
CA GLU A 92 15.04 -16.33 2.02
C GLU A 92 14.99 -17.79 2.49
N PRO A 93 16.07 -18.31 3.08
CA PRO A 93 16.02 -19.61 3.75
C PRO A 93 15.00 -19.56 4.90
N LYS A 94 14.24 -20.63 5.10
CA LYS A 94 13.17 -20.70 6.11
C LYS A 94 13.65 -20.44 7.55
N ASP A 95 14.89 -20.80 7.83
CA ASP A 95 15.55 -20.59 9.12
C ASP A 95 16.22 -19.21 9.25
N LYS A 96 16.27 -18.41 8.18
CA LYS A 96 16.94 -17.11 8.08
C LYS A 96 16.01 -16.01 7.54
N LEU A 97 14.70 -16.14 7.78
CA LEU A 97 13.73 -15.13 7.33
C LEU A 97 14.07 -13.76 7.93
N GLY A 98 14.11 -12.74 7.10
CA GLY A 98 14.53 -11.38 7.43
C GLY A 98 15.92 -11.02 6.89
N VAL A 99 16.69 -11.97 6.33
CA VAL A 99 18.06 -11.71 5.87
C VAL A 99 18.12 -10.62 4.79
N ASP A 100 17.14 -10.51 3.89
CA ASP A 100 17.10 -9.44 2.87
C ASP A 100 16.95 -8.05 3.51
N GLY A 101 16.03 -7.92 4.45
CA GLY A 101 15.82 -6.68 5.20
C GLY A 101 17.07 -6.25 5.98
N PHE A 102 17.66 -7.19 6.73
CA PHE A 102 18.88 -6.93 7.48
C PHE A 102 20.08 -6.62 6.59
N ALA A 103 20.22 -7.28 5.43
CA ALA A 103 21.27 -6.94 4.48
C ALA A 103 21.17 -5.47 4.03
N GLY A 104 19.97 -4.99 3.72
CA GLY A 104 19.76 -3.58 3.34
C GLY A 104 20.01 -2.59 4.47
N SER A 105 19.48 -2.84 5.68
CA SER A 105 19.63 -1.94 6.82
C SER A 105 21.05 -1.91 7.37
N VAL A 106 21.69 -3.08 7.53
CA VAL A 106 23.06 -3.16 8.03
C VAL A 106 24.08 -2.65 7.01
N MET A 107 23.83 -2.79 5.71
CA MET A 107 24.63 -2.13 4.66
C MET A 107 24.67 -0.61 4.88
N ARG A 108 23.53 0.00 5.18
CA ARG A 108 23.45 1.45 5.39
C ARG A 108 23.98 1.88 6.76
N SER A 109 23.60 1.19 7.83
CA SER A 109 24.00 1.54 9.20
C SER A 109 25.46 1.15 9.50
N GLY A 110 25.97 0.14 8.82
CA GLY A 110 27.35 -0.35 8.97
C GLY A 110 28.37 0.39 8.12
N GLY A 111 27.94 0.94 6.98
CA GLY A 111 28.83 1.61 6.03
C GLY A 111 29.71 0.65 5.25
N SER A 112 30.89 1.11 4.92
CA SER A 112 31.94 0.43 4.15
C SER A 112 33.26 0.38 4.91
N PRO A 113 34.30 -0.28 4.39
CA PRO A 113 35.66 -0.21 4.97
C PRO A 113 36.24 1.20 4.99
N THR A 114 35.79 2.11 4.15
CA THR A 114 36.30 3.48 4.02
C THR A 114 35.57 4.50 4.88
N MET A 115 34.27 4.26 5.19
CA MET A 115 33.43 5.15 6.00
C MET A 115 32.46 4.34 6.86
N THR A 116 32.44 4.60 8.17
CA THR A 116 31.44 4.00 9.06
C THR A 116 30.05 4.58 8.80
N GLY A 117 29.00 3.90 9.29
CA GLY A 117 27.62 4.39 9.17
C GLY A 117 27.41 5.77 9.82
N GLU A 118 28.09 6.06 10.94
CA GLU A 118 28.08 7.35 11.63
C GLU A 118 28.71 8.45 10.78
N GLN A 119 29.90 8.17 10.22
CA GLN A 119 30.56 9.12 9.31
C GLN A 119 29.72 9.40 8.06
N ILE A 120 29.03 8.37 7.54
CA ILE A 120 28.10 8.55 6.42
C ILE A 120 26.91 9.42 6.85
N ASN A 121 26.35 9.23 8.06
CA ASN A 121 25.25 10.06 8.55
C ASN A 121 25.69 11.53 8.65
N GLU A 122 26.78 11.81 9.37
CA GLU A 122 27.33 13.16 9.52
C GLU A 122 27.60 13.82 8.16
N ARG A 123 28.16 13.05 7.22
CA ARG A 123 28.46 13.58 5.90
C ARG A 123 27.20 13.86 5.08
N MET A 124 26.20 12.96 5.09
CA MET A 124 24.95 13.16 4.39
C MET A 124 24.12 14.31 4.98
N ASP A 125 24.16 14.49 6.30
CA ASP A 125 23.52 15.64 6.96
C ASP A 125 24.18 16.96 6.53
N PHE A 126 25.52 17.02 6.48
CA PHE A 126 26.26 18.17 5.96
C PHE A 126 25.92 18.49 4.50
N LEU A 127 25.73 17.48 3.67
CA LEU A 127 25.37 17.60 2.26
C LEU A 127 23.88 17.85 2.05
N ALA A 128 23.07 17.89 3.12
CA ALA A 128 21.61 17.93 3.09
C ALA A 128 21.00 16.83 2.20
N GLY A 129 21.64 15.66 2.16
CA GLY A 129 21.24 14.52 1.33
C GLY A 129 20.64 13.39 2.15
N THR A 130 19.92 12.50 1.48
CA THR A 130 19.43 11.25 2.08
C THR A 130 20.00 10.06 1.33
N LEU A 131 20.43 9.06 2.07
CA LEU A 131 21.02 7.83 1.54
C LEU A 131 20.46 6.61 2.26
N THR A 132 20.01 5.64 1.48
CA THR A 132 19.71 4.27 1.92
C THR A 132 20.49 3.29 1.04
N ALA A 133 20.42 2.01 1.33
CA ALA A 133 20.98 1.01 0.43
C ALA A 133 20.39 1.05 -1.00
N ARG A 134 19.15 1.55 -1.16
CA ARG A 134 18.44 1.55 -2.45
C ARG A 134 18.12 2.94 -3.01
N ASN A 135 18.40 4.01 -2.28
CA ASN A 135 18.06 5.37 -2.71
C ASN A 135 19.15 6.36 -2.34
N LEU A 136 19.40 7.29 -3.24
CA LEU A 136 20.18 8.50 -3.02
C LEU A 136 19.37 9.70 -3.46
N SER A 137 19.27 10.72 -2.59
CA SER A 137 18.65 12.00 -2.93
C SER A 137 19.55 13.12 -2.39
N ILE A 138 20.02 14.01 -3.26
CA ILE A 138 21.06 14.99 -2.90
C ILE A 138 21.04 16.18 -3.85
N ASN A 139 21.52 17.34 -3.38
CA ASN A 139 21.75 18.49 -4.25
C ASN A 139 22.79 18.13 -5.33
N ILE A 140 22.52 18.54 -6.58
CA ILE A 140 23.34 18.17 -7.75
C ILE A 140 24.82 18.59 -7.61
N LYS A 141 25.12 19.68 -6.91
CA LYS A 141 26.50 20.13 -6.66
C LYS A 141 27.33 19.14 -5.85
N HIS A 142 26.69 18.23 -5.11
CA HIS A 142 27.32 17.21 -4.28
C HIS A 142 27.19 15.79 -4.85
N LEU A 143 26.71 15.67 -6.09
CA LEU A 143 26.40 14.38 -6.72
C LEU A 143 27.59 13.43 -6.71
N ASP A 144 28.78 13.90 -7.08
CA ASP A 144 29.97 13.03 -7.18
C ASP A 144 30.34 12.39 -5.86
N GLU A 145 30.25 13.14 -4.78
CA GLU A 145 30.51 12.64 -3.45
C GLU A 145 29.41 11.68 -2.99
N GLY A 146 28.13 12.05 -3.16
CA GLY A 146 27.00 11.20 -2.80
C GLY A 146 27.03 9.86 -3.54
N MET A 147 27.30 9.90 -4.84
CA MET A 147 27.46 8.70 -5.68
C MET A 147 28.62 7.82 -5.24
N LYS A 148 29.76 8.41 -4.89
CA LYS A 148 30.91 7.66 -4.38
C LYS A 148 30.59 6.93 -3.09
N ILE A 149 29.96 7.61 -2.13
CA ILE A 149 29.52 7.00 -0.87
C ILE A 149 28.53 5.88 -1.12
N TRP A 150 27.51 6.12 -1.97
CA TRP A 150 26.51 5.12 -2.30
C TRP A 150 27.09 3.89 -2.96
N MET A 151 27.94 4.07 -3.97
CA MET A 151 28.60 2.96 -4.65
C MET A 151 29.52 2.17 -3.71
N ASP A 152 30.18 2.82 -2.77
CA ASP A 152 31.04 2.13 -1.82
C ASP A 152 30.24 1.20 -0.89
N ILE A 153 29.13 1.67 -0.32
CA ILE A 153 28.25 0.79 0.48
C ILE A 153 27.55 -0.29 -0.35
N LEU A 154 27.23 -0.03 -1.63
CA LEU A 154 26.62 -1.02 -2.51
C LEU A 154 27.58 -2.13 -2.94
N THR A 155 28.86 -1.81 -3.14
CA THR A 155 29.84 -2.76 -3.66
C THR A 155 30.66 -3.42 -2.57
N ASN A 156 30.95 -2.71 -1.48
CA ASN A 156 31.84 -3.12 -0.39
C ASN A 156 31.20 -2.89 1.00
N PRO A 157 30.01 -3.40 1.29
CA PRO A 157 29.40 -3.21 2.61
C PRO A 157 30.23 -3.91 3.70
N ALA A 158 30.46 -3.21 4.81
CA ALA A 158 31.28 -3.74 5.91
C ALA A 158 30.55 -4.80 6.75
N PHE A 159 29.23 -4.70 6.89
CA PHE A 159 28.39 -5.56 7.73
C PHE A 159 28.96 -5.81 9.15
N PRO A 160 29.18 -4.78 9.98
CA PRO A 160 29.72 -4.97 11.33
C PRO A 160 28.74 -5.75 12.22
N ASP A 161 29.26 -6.64 13.07
CA ASP A 161 28.42 -7.49 13.95
C ASP A 161 27.65 -6.69 15.00
N ASP A 162 28.21 -5.58 15.50
CA ASP A 162 27.52 -4.69 16.44
C ASP A 162 26.30 -4.00 15.80
N LYS A 163 26.39 -3.63 14.52
CA LYS A 163 25.27 -3.07 13.78
C LYS A 163 24.18 -4.12 13.52
N LEU A 164 24.58 -5.33 13.11
CA LEU A 164 23.62 -6.42 12.95
C LEU A 164 22.90 -6.71 14.27
N ARG A 165 23.63 -6.77 15.39
CA ARG A 165 23.03 -6.95 16.72
C ARG A 165 22.02 -5.84 17.03
N ARG A 166 22.41 -4.58 16.83
CA ARG A 166 21.51 -3.43 17.06
C ARG A 166 20.23 -3.49 16.21
N GLU A 167 20.35 -3.80 14.92
CA GLU A 167 19.20 -3.94 14.03
C GLU A 167 18.26 -5.08 14.50
N LYS A 168 18.82 -6.22 14.95
CA LYS A 168 18.05 -7.31 15.55
C LYS A 168 17.31 -6.85 16.81
N ASP A 169 18.02 -6.18 17.73
CA ASP A 169 17.44 -5.69 18.99
C ASP A 169 16.30 -4.69 18.73
N GLN A 170 16.38 -3.90 17.67
CA GLN A 170 15.30 -2.98 17.25
C GLN A 170 14.12 -3.72 16.61
N ALA A 171 14.34 -4.83 15.91
CA ALA A 171 13.29 -5.60 15.25
C ALA A 171 12.49 -6.49 16.22
N LEU A 172 13.13 -7.04 17.26
CA LEU A 172 12.51 -7.99 18.19
C LEU A 172 11.25 -7.48 18.88
N PRO A 173 11.16 -6.22 19.38
CA PRO A 173 9.92 -5.70 19.97
C PRO A 173 8.73 -5.71 19.01
N ALA A 174 8.94 -5.40 17.74
CA ALA A 174 7.88 -5.43 16.74
C ALA A 174 7.34 -6.86 16.53
N ILE A 175 8.22 -7.85 16.52
CA ILE A 175 7.83 -9.26 16.40
C ILE A 175 7.08 -9.72 17.64
N ARG A 176 7.57 -9.40 18.85
CA ARG A 176 6.90 -9.75 20.12
C ARG A 176 5.52 -9.12 20.27
N ASN A 177 5.33 -7.93 19.73
CA ASN A 177 4.08 -7.20 19.82
C ASN A 177 3.13 -7.41 18.62
N ARG A 178 3.52 -8.21 17.62
CA ARG A 178 2.75 -8.37 16.37
C ARG A 178 1.33 -8.87 16.56
N ASN A 179 1.09 -9.62 17.63
CA ASN A 179 -0.22 -10.18 17.98
C ASN A 179 -1.12 -9.21 18.78
N LYS A 180 -0.59 -8.06 19.19
CA LYS A 180 -1.33 -7.06 19.98
C LYS A 180 -2.14 -6.08 19.13
N ASN A 181 -1.73 -5.83 17.90
CA ASN A 181 -2.39 -4.89 17.00
C ASN A 181 -3.39 -5.60 16.09
N VAL A 182 -4.68 -5.24 16.22
CA VAL A 182 -5.76 -5.88 15.47
C VAL A 182 -5.60 -5.78 13.95
N ALA A 183 -5.07 -4.66 13.42
CA ALA A 183 -4.89 -4.48 11.98
C ALA A 183 -3.76 -5.36 11.43
N GLN A 184 -2.66 -5.52 12.20
CA GLN A 184 -1.57 -6.41 11.84
C GLN A 184 -2.01 -7.87 11.88
N VAL A 185 -2.72 -8.28 12.95
CA VAL A 185 -3.32 -9.62 13.08
C VAL A 185 -4.26 -9.89 11.91
N ALA A 186 -5.19 -8.98 11.61
CA ALA A 186 -6.13 -9.13 10.51
C ALA A 186 -5.42 -9.27 9.15
N GLY A 187 -4.37 -8.46 8.91
CA GLY A 187 -3.60 -8.52 7.67
C GLY A 187 -2.89 -9.85 7.47
N ARG A 188 -2.23 -10.32 8.51
CA ARG A 188 -1.45 -11.55 8.52
C ARG A 188 -2.33 -12.79 8.40
N VAL A 189 -3.29 -12.93 9.30
CA VAL A 189 -4.20 -14.10 9.30
C VAL A 189 -4.96 -14.20 7.99
N TYR A 190 -5.48 -13.10 7.45
CA TYR A 190 -6.16 -13.12 6.16
C TYR A 190 -5.23 -13.55 5.02
N SER A 191 -4.00 -13.07 5.01
CA SER A 191 -3.00 -13.49 4.02
C SER A 191 -2.71 -14.99 4.11
N ASP A 192 -2.57 -15.53 5.33
CA ASP A 192 -2.32 -16.96 5.57
C ASP A 192 -3.51 -17.83 5.13
N LEU A 193 -4.74 -17.36 5.37
CA LEU A 193 -5.95 -18.04 4.89
C LEU A 193 -6.02 -18.09 3.36
N ILE A 194 -5.60 -17.02 2.66
CA ILE A 194 -5.63 -16.97 1.19
C ILE A 194 -4.46 -17.76 0.58
N TYR A 195 -3.23 -17.49 1.00
CA TYR A 195 -2.03 -18.00 0.32
C TYR A 195 -1.43 -19.25 0.99
N GLY A 196 -1.86 -19.56 2.22
CA GLY A 196 -1.29 -20.62 3.06
C GLY A 196 -0.12 -20.13 3.92
N GLU A 197 -0.05 -20.60 5.15
CA GLU A 197 0.98 -20.22 6.13
C GLU A 197 2.42 -20.52 5.69
N ASN A 198 2.60 -21.57 4.87
CA ASN A 198 3.91 -22.00 4.37
C ASN A 198 4.21 -21.49 2.94
N SER A 199 3.37 -20.61 2.43
CA SER A 199 3.58 -20.03 1.10
C SER A 199 4.80 -19.11 1.11
N PRO A 200 5.59 -19.06 0.04
CA PRO A 200 6.65 -18.07 -0.11
C PRO A 200 6.18 -16.62 0.04
N ILE A 201 4.87 -16.38 -0.16
CA ILE A 201 4.26 -15.05 -0.06
C ILE A 201 3.95 -14.67 1.39
N THR A 202 3.70 -15.66 2.27
CA THR A 202 3.26 -15.46 3.65
C THR A 202 4.33 -15.76 4.69
N GLN A 203 5.56 -16.07 4.27
CA GLN A 203 6.68 -16.27 5.19
C GLN A 203 6.87 -15.06 6.11
N GLU A 204 7.02 -15.34 7.40
CA GLU A 204 7.16 -14.32 8.45
C GLU A 204 8.44 -14.52 9.25
N THR A 205 9.08 -13.39 9.56
CA THR A 205 10.19 -13.38 10.51
C THR A 205 9.72 -13.78 11.90
N THR A 206 10.52 -14.55 12.60
CA THR A 206 10.33 -14.92 14.01
C THR A 206 11.55 -14.51 14.82
N GLU A 207 11.46 -14.53 16.14
CA GLU A 207 12.65 -14.31 16.99
C GLU A 207 13.75 -15.32 16.67
N ALA A 208 13.39 -16.58 16.43
CA ALA A 208 14.33 -17.64 16.08
C ALA A 208 15.04 -17.35 14.75
N THR A 209 14.28 -17.00 13.69
CA THR A 209 14.89 -16.72 12.37
C THR A 209 15.78 -15.50 12.40
N ILE A 210 15.38 -14.41 13.10
CA ILE A 210 16.18 -13.20 13.23
C ILE A 210 17.46 -13.49 14.03
N THR A 211 17.34 -14.19 15.16
CA THR A 211 18.50 -14.53 16.01
C THR A 211 19.50 -15.37 15.24
N ALA A 212 19.03 -16.30 14.40
CA ALA A 212 19.87 -17.20 13.61
C ALA A 212 20.66 -16.49 12.48
N ILE A 213 20.28 -15.30 12.03
CA ILE A 213 21.00 -14.56 10.97
C ILE A 213 22.38 -14.14 11.49
N THR A 214 23.43 -14.43 10.74
CA THR A 214 24.81 -14.04 11.03
C THR A 214 25.33 -13.01 10.04
N ARG A 215 26.46 -12.38 10.35
CA ARG A 215 27.20 -11.54 9.41
C ARG A 215 27.53 -12.28 8.11
N GLY A 216 27.92 -13.54 8.22
CA GLY A 216 28.20 -14.41 7.07
C GLY A 216 26.99 -14.58 6.14
N ASP A 217 25.78 -14.67 6.71
CA ASP A 217 24.54 -14.75 5.92
C ASP A 217 24.28 -13.45 5.13
N LEU A 218 24.53 -12.27 5.73
CA LEU A 218 24.40 -10.98 5.04
C LEU A 218 25.35 -10.86 3.85
N ILE A 219 26.63 -11.26 4.06
CA ILE A 219 27.65 -11.26 3.00
C ILE A 219 27.24 -12.22 1.86
N ALA A 220 26.80 -13.43 2.21
CA ALA A 220 26.37 -14.42 1.24
C ALA A 220 25.11 -13.95 0.47
N TRP A 221 24.15 -13.35 1.17
CA TRP A 221 22.94 -12.80 0.57
C TRP A 221 23.26 -11.67 -0.41
N HIS A 222 24.08 -10.72 0.01
CA HIS A 222 24.54 -9.61 -0.82
C HIS A 222 25.23 -10.11 -2.09
N LYS A 223 26.16 -11.06 -1.96
CA LYS A 223 26.87 -11.65 -3.08
C LYS A 223 25.93 -12.37 -4.06
N LYS A 224 24.94 -13.05 -3.51
CA LYS A 224 23.99 -13.88 -4.26
C LYS A 224 23.00 -13.08 -5.08
N TYR A 225 22.46 -11.98 -4.53
CA TYR A 225 21.32 -11.27 -5.12
C TYR A 225 21.54 -9.80 -5.46
N TRP A 226 22.50 -9.10 -4.82
CA TRP A 226 22.76 -7.69 -5.08
C TRP A 226 23.74 -7.52 -6.24
N GLY A 227 23.21 -7.16 -7.40
CA GLY A 227 24.01 -6.97 -8.60
C GLY A 227 23.20 -6.47 -9.79
N ALA A 228 23.92 -6.02 -10.81
CA ALA A 228 23.39 -5.31 -11.97
C ALA A 228 22.29 -6.07 -12.73
N ASN A 229 22.37 -7.41 -12.79
CA ASN A 229 21.40 -8.27 -13.50
C ASN A 229 20.06 -8.46 -12.75
N ASN A 230 20.00 -8.13 -11.46
CA ASN A 230 18.79 -8.22 -10.63
C ASN A 230 18.18 -6.84 -10.34
N ALA A 231 18.68 -5.78 -10.97
CA ALA A 231 18.31 -4.41 -10.64
C ALA A 231 17.77 -3.64 -11.84
N VAL A 232 16.98 -2.61 -11.54
CA VAL A 232 16.63 -1.50 -12.42
C VAL A 232 16.94 -0.22 -11.67
N LEU A 233 17.69 0.69 -12.28
CA LEU A 233 18.04 1.98 -11.70
C LEU A 233 17.17 3.06 -12.31
N VAL A 234 16.58 3.92 -11.49
CA VAL A 234 15.89 5.13 -11.93
C VAL A 234 16.66 6.33 -11.43
N VAL A 235 16.98 7.27 -12.32
CA VAL A 235 17.62 8.53 -11.94
C VAL A 235 16.85 9.71 -12.53
N SER A 236 16.64 10.72 -11.72
CA SER A 236 15.98 11.97 -12.13
C SER A 236 16.64 13.18 -11.48
N GLY A 237 16.59 14.33 -12.16
CA GLY A 237 17.06 15.59 -11.59
C GLY A 237 17.80 16.50 -12.57
N ASP A 238 18.47 17.50 -11.99
CA ASP A 238 19.14 18.59 -12.70
C ASP A 238 20.50 18.18 -13.28
N PHE A 239 20.45 17.52 -14.43
CA PHE A 239 21.65 17.09 -15.16
C PHE A 239 21.34 16.95 -16.66
N LYS A 240 22.36 16.98 -17.49
CA LYS A 240 22.24 16.59 -18.91
C LYS A 240 22.33 15.08 -19.03
N LYS A 241 21.38 14.47 -19.73
CA LYS A 241 21.27 13.01 -19.90
C LYS A 241 22.57 12.38 -20.42
N ALA A 242 23.24 13.01 -21.39
CA ALA A 242 24.47 12.50 -21.96
C ALA A 242 25.64 12.44 -20.94
N ASP A 243 25.73 13.44 -20.06
CA ASP A 243 26.78 13.48 -19.03
C ASP A 243 26.48 12.53 -17.88
N MET A 244 25.20 12.42 -17.50
CA MET A 244 24.76 11.44 -16.52
C MET A 244 25.03 10.01 -17.00
N MET A 245 24.80 9.70 -18.28
CA MET A 245 25.13 8.40 -18.84
C MET A 245 26.59 8.03 -18.68
N LYS A 246 27.53 8.97 -18.99
CA LYS A 246 28.95 8.74 -18.79
C LYS A 246 29.28 8.46 -17.33
N LYS A 247 28.67 9.24 -16.42
CA LYS A 247 28.85 9.08 -14.96
C LYS A 247 28.34 7.73 -14.46
N LEU A 248 27.16 7.31 -14.90
CA LEU A 248 26.57 6.01 -14.55
C LEU A 248 27.39 4.85 -15.12
N GLU A 249 27.90 4.96 -16.34
CA GLU A 249 28.81 3.95 -16.91
C GLU A 249 30.11 3.85 -16.11
N ALA A 250 30.69 4.98 -15.70
CA ALA A 250 31.93 5.02 -14.91
C ALA A 250 31.77 4.43 -13.49
N THR A 251 30.53 4.44 -12.93
CA THR A 251 30.18 3.99 -11.58
C THR A 251 29.43 2.65 -11.61
N PHE A 252 28.13 2.68 -11.89
CA PHE A 252 27.27 1.50 -11.94
C PHE A 252 27.62 0.51 -13.05
N GLY A 253 28.22 0.96 -14.16
CA GLY A 253 28.70 0.07 -15.23
C GLY A 253 29.76 -0.93 -14.74
N LYS A 254 30.46 -0.61 -13.66
CA LYS A 254 31.43 -1.49 -13.00
C LYS A 254 30.82 -2.38 -11.91
N TRP A 255 29.55 -2.18 -11.57
CA TRP A 255 28.88 -2.99 -10.56
C TRP A 255 28.75 -4.43 -11.04
N ARG A 256 29.21 -5.36 -10.21
CA ARG A 256 29.21 -6.79 -10.55
C ARG A 256 27.79 -7.31 -10.80
N LYS A 257 27.67 -8.40 -11.51
CA LYS A 257 26.45 -9.18 -11.60
C LYS A 257 26.25 -9.99 -10.31
N ALA A 258 25.01 -10.14 -9.89
CA ALA A 258 24.63 -11.08 -8.83
C ALA A 258 24.85 -12.52 -9.31
N GLU A 259 25.21 -13.42 -8.37
CA GLU A 259 25.48 -14.83 -8.70
C GLU A 259 24.22 -15.61 -9.13
N LYS A 260 23.06 -15.19 -8.64
CA LYS A 260 21.78 -15.85 -8.94
C LYS A 260 20.78 -14.88 -9.56
N ALA A 261 20.12 -15.33 -10.59
CA ALA A 261 18.89 -14.70 -11.06
C ALA A 261 17.74 -15.01 -10.10
N VAL A 262 16.78 -14.11 -10.04
CA VAL A 262 15.57 -14.30 -9.22
C VAL A 262 14.58 -15.15 -9.99
N PRO A 263 14.16 -16.29 -9.45
CA PRO A 263 13.17 -17.14 -10.10
C PRO A 263 11.77 -16.53 -10.04
N ALA A 264 10.88 -16.99 -10.90
CA ALA A 264 9.46 -16.69 -10.79
C ALA A 264 8.86 -17.27 -9.49
N ILE A 265 7.85 -16.59 -8.91
CA ILE A 265 7.10 -17.14 -7.79
C ILE A 265 6.30 -18.36 -8.28
N PRO A 266 6.28 -19.46 -7.51
CA PRO A 266 5.48 -20.62 -7.84
C PRO A 266 4.00 -20.28 -7.98
N ARG A 267 3.27 -21.04 -8.80
CA ARG A 267 1.82 -20.87 -8.96
C ARG A 267 1.12 -21.00 -7.61
N VAL A 268 0.28 -20.02 -7.31
CA VAL A 268 -0.46 -19.94 -6.04
C VAL A 268 -1.90 -20.39 -6.26
N GLN A 269 -2.42 -21.15 -5.29
CA GLN A 269 -3.83 -21.53 -5.19
C GLN A 269 -4.35 -21.08 -3.82
N GLN A 270 -5.64 -20.85 -3.70
CA GLN A 270 -6.24 -20.52 -2.41
C GLN A 270 -6.08 -21.67 -1.42
N ALA A 271 -5.52 -21.37 -0.26
CA ALA A 271 -5.17 -22.39 0.74
C ALA A 271 -6.37 -22.84 1.57
N SER A 272 -7.19 -21.90 2.05
CA SER A 272 -8.34 -22.19 2.90
C SER A 272 -9.62 -22.29 2.08
N LYS A 273 -10.56 -23.12 2.57
CA LYS A 273 -11.91 -23.21 2.01
C LYS A 273 -12.70 -21.94 2.31
N ALA A 274 -13.77 -21.71 1.56
CA ALA A 274 -14.77 -20.69 1.89
C ALA A 274 -15.32 -20.94 3.30
N GLY A 275 -15.59 -19.88 4.03
CA GLY A 275 -16.11 -19.98 5.39
C GLY A 275 -15.84 -18.76 6.24
N VAL A 276 -16.25 -18.87 7.51
CA VAL A 276 -16.07 -17.83 8.52
C VAL A 276 -14.92 -18.20 9.44
N TYR A 277 -13.97 -17.30 9.53
CA TYR A 277 -12.76 -17.42 10.35
C TYR A 277 -12.69 -16.26 11.34
N MET A 278 -12.49 -16.56 12.61
CA MET A 278 -12.36 -15.54 13.65
C MET A 278 -11.02 -15.65 14.35
N VAL A 279 -10.42 -14.52 14.66
CA VAL A 279 -9.16 -14.42 15.40
C VAL A 279 -9.26 -13.33 16.46
N GLN A 280 -8.78 -13.62 17.66
CA GLN A 280 -8.71 -12.65 18.74
C GLN A 280 -7.26 -12.22 18.94
N PRO A 281 -6.95 -10.91 18.81
CA PRO A 281 -5.64 -10.37 19.19
C PRO A 281 -5.36 -10.55 20.67
N GLU A 282 -4.09 -10.58 21.07
CA GLU A 282 -3.69 -10.66 22.49
C GLU A 282 -4.24 -9.49 23.33
N VAL A 283 -4.29 -8.29 22.74
CA VAL A 283 -4.98 -7.14 23.33
C VAL A 283 -6.36 -7.05 22.70
N ILE A 284 -7.40 -7.24 23.52
CA ILE A 284 -8.79 -7.23 23.07
C ILE A 284 -9.15 -5.83 22.56
N PRO A 285 -9.48 -5.65 21.27
CA PRO A 285 -9.80 -4.35 20.71
C PRO A 285 -11.27 -3.97 20.93
N ASN A 286 -11.54 -2.66 20.97
CA ASN A 286 -12.92 -2.14 20.98
C ASN A 286 -13.62 -2.24 19.62
N GLN A 287 -12.86 -2.44 18.56
CA GLN A 287 -13.36 -2.54 17.18
C GLN A 287 -12.81 -3.80 16.52
N GLY A 288 -13.66 -4.46 15.74
CA GLY A 288 -13.27 -5.57 14.89
C GLY A 288 -12.92 -5.11 13.48
N ILE A 289 -12.04 -5.86 12.84
CA ILE A 289 -11.70 -5.72 11.43
C ILE A 289 -12.25 -6.91 10.67
N ILE A 290 -13.04 -6.61 9.66
CA ILE A 290 -13.63 -7.57 8.72
C ILE A 290 -12.80 -7.56 7.45
N ARG A 291 -12.46 -8.74 6.93
CA ARG A 291 -11.94 -8.94 5.58
C ARG A 291 -12.70 -10.05 4.89
N ILE A 292 -13.31 -9.74 3.76
CA ILE A 292 -14.10 -10.67 2.96
C ILE A 292 -13.48 -10.77 1.58
N GLY A 293 -13.20 -11.97 1.12
CA GLY A 293 -12.68 -12.14 -0.23
C GLY A 293 -12.06 -13.50 -0.48
N HIS A 294 -11.30 -13.59 -1.54
CA HIS A 294 -10.68 -14.82 -2.05
C HIS A 294 -9.46 -14.51 -2.91
N LEU A 295 -8.76 -15.55 -3.37
CA LEU A 295 -7.67 -15.39 -4.34
C LEU A 295 -8.23 -14.77 -5.63
N GLY A 296 -7.61 -13.68 -6.07
CA GLY A 296 -8.02 -12.92 -7.25
C GLY A 296 -7.25 -13.27 -8.52
N LEU A 297 -7.10 -12.26 -9.38
CA LEU A 297 -6.46 -12.41 -10.69
C LEU A 297 -5.05 -11.83 -10.69
N MET A 298 -4.32 -12.15 -11.75
CA MET A 298 -3.07 -11.48 -12.09
C MET A 298 -3.36 -10.07 -12.63
N VAL A 299 -2.47 -9.14 -12.38
CA VAL A 299 -2.63 -7.75 -12.83
C VAL A 299 -2.44 -7.58 -14.36
N ASP A 300 -1.83 -8.56 -15.01
CA ASP A 300 -1.67 -8.66 -16.46
C ASP A 300 -2.77 -9.50 -17.14
N ASP A 301 -3.77 -9.98 -16.38
CA ASP A 301 -4.94 -10.67 -16.93
C ASP A 301 -5.72 -9.73 -17.88
N PRO A 302 -6.16 -10.21 -19.05
CA PRO A 302 -6.95 -9.40 -19.98
C PRO A 302 -8.24 -8.81 -19.39
N ASP A 303 -8.82 -9.44 -18.37
CA ASP A 303 -10.01 -8.96 -17.68
C ASP A 303 -9.72 -7.81 -16.70
N TYR A 304 -8.44 -7.55 -16.38
CA TYR A 304 -8.08 -6.59 -15.33
C TYR A 304 -8.73 -5.21 -15.49
N PRO A 305 -8.81 -4.58 -16.68
CA PRO A 305 -9.48 -3.29 -16.83
C PRO A 305 -10.97 -3.31 -16.45
N ALA A 306 -11.69 -4.35 -16.83
CA ALA A 306 -13.09 -4.50 -16.47
C ALA A 306 -13.27 -4.81 -14.98
N VAL A 307 -12.40 -5.64 -14.39
CA VAL A 307 -12.38 -5.94 -12.95
C VAL A 307 -12.06 -4.70 -12.13
N ASP A 308 -11.12 -3.86 -12.57
CA ASP A 308 -10.77 -2.62 -11.88
C ASP A 308 -11.94 -1.61 -11.89
N LEU A 309 -12.65 -1.48 -13.02
CA LEU A 309 -13.87 -0.64 -13.10
C LEU A 309 -14.99 -1.19 -12.22
N MET A 310 -15.23 -2.51 -12.27
CA MET A 310 -16.19 -3.18 -11.38
C MET A 310 -15.88 -2.92 -9.91
N ASN A 311 -14.62 -3.10 -9.52
CA ASN A 311 -14.19 -2.85 -8.14
C ASN A 311 -14.30 -1.37 -7.75
N TYR A 312 -14.02 -0.45 -8.69
CA TYR A 312 -14.20 0.99 -8.44
C TYR A 312 -15.63 1.31 -8.02
N ILE A 313 -16.60 0.72 -8.70
CA ILE A 313 -18.03 0.86 -8.36
C ILE A 313 -18.32 0.21 -7.00
N LEU A 314 -17.80 -0.99 -6.76
CA LEU A 314 -18.12 -1.78 -5.56
C LEU A 314 -17.56 -1.15 -4.28
N GLY A 315 -16.25 -0.89 -4.20
CA GLY A 315 -15.61 -0.40 -2.98
C GLY A 315 -14.29 0.33 -3.19
N GLY A 316 -13.78 0.41 -4.43
CA GLY A 316 -12.52 1.08 -4.75
C GLY A 316 -12.64 2.58 -5.02
N GLY A 317 -13.84 3.09 -5.23
CA GLY A 317 -14.12 4.48 -5.60
C GLY A 317 -14.27 5.46 -4.43
N SER A 318 -13.64 5.19 -3.28
CA SER A 318 -13.72 6.03 -2.09
C SER A 318 -15.17 6.28 -1.65
N PHE A 319 -15.55 7.54 -1.38
CA PHE A 319 -16.88 7.91 -0.87
C PHE A 319 -18.04 7.57 -1.82
N SER A 320 -17.80 7.51 -3.10
CA SER A 320 -18.82 7.24 -4.11
C SER A 320 -19.07 5.74 -4.35
N SER A 321 -18.22 4.87 -3.79
CA SER A 321 -18.39 3.42 -3.95
C SER A 321 -19.54 2.87 -3.11
N ARG A 322 -20.17 1.79 -3.58
CA ARG A 322 -21.35 1.20 -2.96
C ARG A 322 -21.10 0.75 -1.52
N ILE A 323 -19.98 0.07 -1.26
CA ILE A 323 -19.62 -0.38 0.10
C ILE A 323 -19.48 0.83 1.03
N THR A 324 -18.75 1.87 0.62
CA THR A 324 -18.57 3.06 1.46
C THR A 324 -19.90 3.78 1.69
N LYS A 325 -20.70 3.94 0.64
CA LYS A 325 -22.01 4.57 0.77
C LYS A 325 -22.90 3.82 1.75
N VAL A 326 -23.10 2.51 1.56
CA VAL A 326 -24.03 1.73 2.38
C VAL A 326 -23.52 1.52 3.80
N VAL A 327 -22.25 1.09 3.98
CA VAL A 327 -21.75 0.74 5.32
C VAL A 327 -21.41 1.98 6.14
N ARG A 328 -20.82 3.00 5.52
CA ARG A 328 -20.39 4.22 6.22
C ARG A 328 -21.47 5.30 6.22
N THR A 329 -21.93 5.73 5.03
CA THR A 329 -22.77 6.93 4.92
C THR A 329 -24.20 6.66 5.36
N ASP A 330 -24.80 5.59 4.87
CA ASP A 330 -26.22 5.30 5.10
C ASP A 330 -26.47 4.64 6.47
N ASN A 331 -25.52 3.86 6.98
CA ASN A 331 -25.67 3.10 8.23
C ASN A 331 -24.72 3.52 9.37
N GLY A 332 -23.73 4.38 9.11
CA GLY A 332 -22.82 4.90 10.17
C GLY A 332 -21.97 3.85 10.89
N LEU A 333 -21.77 2.66 10.29
CA LEU A 333 -21.14 1.54 10.95
C LEU A 333 -19.62 1.66 11.01
N ALA A 334 -18.99 2.32 10.04
CA ALA A 334 -17.55 2.33 9.90
C ALA A 334 -17.03 3.68 9.40
N TYR A 335 -15.83 4.05 9.86
CA TYR A 335 -15.11 5.20 9.32
C TYR A 335 -14.38 4.86 8.01
N SER A 336 -13.82 3.64 7.91
CA SER A 336 -13.05 3.19 6.76
C SER A 336 -13.61 1.88 6.22
N THR A 337 -13.95 1.91 4.94
CA THR A 337 -14.41 0.75 4.17
C THR A 337 -13.81 0.82 2.78
N SER A 338 -13.51 -0.32 2.18
CA SER A 338 -12.99 -0.39 0.82
C SER A 338 -13.13 -1.79 0.23
N SER A 339 -13.01 -1.89 -1.09
CA SER A 339 -12.66 -3.15 -1.73
C SER A 339 -11.51 -2.94 -2.72
N SER A 340 -10.77 -4.01 -2.98
CA SER A 340 -9.67 -4.01 -3.94
C SER A 340 -9.55 -5.38 -4.61
N PHE A 341 -9.16 -5.36 -5.89
CA PHE A 341 -8.50 -6.48 -6.53
C PHE A 341 -7.00 -6.15 -6.56
N GLY A 342 -6.26 -6.55 -5.51
CA GLY A 342 -4.83 -6.33 -5.44
C GLY A 342 -4.12 -7.14 -6.50
N GLY A 343 -3.28 -6.49 -7.30
CA GLY A 343 -2.31 -7.20 -8.13
C GLY A 343 -1.14 -7.65 -7.26
N GLY A 344 -0.86 -8.95 -7.20
CA GLY A 344 0.38 -9.42 -6.61
C GLY A 344 1.59 -8.88 -7.40
N GLY A 345 2.59 -8.35 -6.72
CA GLY A 345 3.82 -7.83 -7.35
C GLY A 345 4.06 -6.33 -7.16
N GLY A 346 3.05 -5.54 -6.79
CA GLY A 346 3.28 -4.18 -6.29
C GLY A 346 3.37 -4.25 -4.76
N GLY A 347 4.40 -3.66 -4.16
CA GLY A 347 4.73 -3.71 -2.75
C GLY A 347 3.53 -3.59 -1.82
N GLY A 348 2.94 -4.71 -1.49
CA GLY A 348 1.96 -4.84 -0.44
C GLY A 348 2.64 -4.48 0.86
N GLN A 349 2.25 -3.35 1.42
CA GLN A 349 2.66 -2.88 2.72
C GLN A 349 2.21 -3.89 3.77
N ARG A 350 3.05 -4.89 4.05
CA ARG A 350 2.95 -5.63 5.31
C ARG A 350 3.43 -4.68 6.39
N GLY A 351 2.54 -4.31 7.27
CA GLY A 351 2.85 -3.48 8.42
C GLY A 351 3.92 -4.16 9.28
N GLY A 352 5.09 -3.53 9.32
CA GLY A 352 6.22 -3.96 10.14
C GLY A 352 7.53 -3.52 9.50
N GLY A 353 8.10 -2.44 9.99
CA GLY A 353 9.35 -1.77 9.70
C GLY A 353 10.41 -2.56 8.92
N GLY A 354 10.46 -2.31 7.66
CA GLY A 354 11.48 -2.81 6.76
C GLY A 354 11.01 -2.59 5.33
N GLY A 355 11.59 -1.61 4.61
CA GLY A 355 11.23 -1.28 3.26
C GLY A 355 11.43 -2.45 2.29
N GLY A 356 10.49 -3.39 2.29
CA GLY A 356 10.41 -4.49 1.35
C GLY A 356 10.04 -3.92 0.00
N GLY A 357 11.02 -3.61 -0.83
CA GLY A 357 10.81 -3.40 -2.25
C GLY A 357 10.08 -4.63 -2.80
N GLY A 358 8.99 -4.40 -3.54
CA GLY A 358 8.27 -5.48 -4.20
C GLY A 358 9.24 -6.36 -4.97
N ALA A 359 9.00 -7.66 -4.92
CA ALA A 359 9.92 -8.67 -5.45
C ALA A 359 10.14 -8.60 -6.97
N GLY A 360 9.49 -7.68 -7.67
CA GLY A 360 9.53 -7.60 -9.14
C GLY A 360 8.96 -8.83 -9.84
N VAL A 361 8.14 -9.60 -9.14
CA VAL A 361 7.58 -10.86 -9.64
C VAL A 361 6.07 -10.81 -9.46
N LEU A 362 5.34 -11.14 -10.52
CA LEU A 362 3.88 -11.16 -10.52
C LEU A 362 3.34 -12.44 -9.88
N TYR A 363 2.33 -12.33 -9.05
CA TYR A 363 1.53 -13.43 -8.51
C TYR A 363 0.07 -12.98 -8.38
N PRO A 364 -0.89 -13.93 -8.32
CA PRO A 364 -2.29 -13.57 -8.18
C PRO A 364 -2.53 -12.72 -6.93
N GLY A 365 -3.20 -11.61 -7.11
CA GLY A 365 -3.65 -10.78 -5.99
C GLY A 365 -4.85 -11.37 -5.27
N THR A 366 -5.48 -10.59 -4.41
CA THR A 366 -6.72 -10.97 -3.73
C THR A 366 -7.85 -10.02 -4.11
N PHE A 367 -9.07 -10.54 -4.26
CA PHE A 367 -10.23 -9.74 -3.98
C PHE A 367 -10.34 -9.58 -2.47
N THR A 368 -10.46 -8.36 -1.99
CA THR A 368 -10.62 -8.09 -0.56
C THR A 368 -11.55 -6.91 -0.36
N ALA A 369 -12.69 -7.13 0.27
CA ALA A 369 -13.51 -6.09 0.86
C ALA A 369 -13.18 -5.99 2.36
N SER A 370 -12.94 -4.80 2.87
CA SER A 370 -12.50 -4.56 4.24
C SER A 370 -13.32 -3.48 4.93
N CYS A 371 -13.57 -3.69 6.21
CA CYS A 371 -14.28 -2.75 7.07
C CYS A 371 -13.74 -2.83 8.50
N GLN A 372 -13.63 -1.69 9.17
CA GLN A 372 -13.37 -1.61 10.60
C GLN A 372 -14.59 -1.02 11.30
N THR A 373 -15.18 -1.77 12.23
CA THR A 373 -16.42 -1.42 12.91
C THR A 373 -16.39 -1.86 14.39
N LYS A 374 -17.38 -1.48 15.19
CA LYS A 374 -17.51 -2.03 16.55
C LYS A 374 -17.65 -3.55 16.52
N ASN A 375 -17.09 -4.25 17.50
CA ASN A 375 -17.22 -5.72 17.57
C ASN A 375 -18.70 -6.17 17.49
N SER A 376 -19.61 -5.46 18.17
CA SER A 376 -21.05 -5.74 18.17
C SER A 376 -21.75 -5.60 16.82
N THR A 377 -21.14 -4.90 15.87
CA THR A 377 -21.75 -4.63 14.55
C THR A 377 -21.06 -5.36 13.39
N VAL A 378 -20.08 -6.24 13.67
CA VAL A 378 -19.33 -6.95 12.61
C VAL A 378 -20.22 -7.83 11.75
N VAL A 379 -21.20 -8.51 12.31
CA VAL A 379 -22.12 -9.38 11.55
C VAL A 379 -22.95 -8.54 10.58
N PHE A 380 -23.51 -7.42 11.06
CA PHE A 380 -24.32 -6.54 10.24
C PHE A 380 -23.49 -5.89 9.12
N ALA A 381 -22.32 -5.35 9.43
CA ALA A 381 -21.43 -4.79 8.41
C ALA A 381 -20.96 -5.84 7.39
N SER A 382 -20.63 -7.07 7.85
CA SER A 382 -20.29 -8.18 6.95
C SER A 382 -21.43 -8.50 6.00
N GLN A 383 -22.66 -8.55 6.53
CA GLN A 383 -23.84 -8.85 5.73
C GLN A 383 -24.11 -7.81 4.63
N LEU A 384 -24.04 -6.52 4.99
CA LEU A 384 -24.20 -5.43 4.01
C LEU A 384 -23.14 -5.54 2.89
N MET A 385 -21.89 -5.83 3.26
CA MET A 385 -20.81 -6.00 2.28
C MET A 385 -21.06 -7.21 1.37
N LEU A 386 -21.49 -8.34 1.94
CA LEU A 386 -21.80 -9.56 1.18
C LEU A 386 -23.00 -9.37 0.25
N ASP A 387 -24.06 -8.70 0.68
CA ASP A 387 -25.23 -8.40 -0.15
C ASP A 387 -24.83 -7.53 -1.36
N LEU A 388 -23.93 -6.56 -1.16
CA LEU A 388 -23.39 -5.73 -2.26
C LEU A 388 -22.50 -6.52 -3.22
N ILE A 389 -21.69 -7.44 -2.69
CA ILE A 389 -20.83 -8.32 -3.49
C ILE A 389 -21.70 -9.28 -4.30
N GLU A 390 -22.72 -9.91 -3.69
CA GLU A 390 -23.68 -10.77 -4.37
C GLU A 390 -24.51 -10.01 -5.43
N GLY A 391 -24.98 -8.81 -5.12
CA GLY A 391 -25.66 -7.94 -6.08
C GLY A 391 -24.79 -7.66 -7.29
N MET A 392 -23.52 -7.31 -7.08
CA MET A 392 -22.57 -7.09 -8.17
C MET A 392 -22.34 -8.37 -8.97
N HIS A 393 -22.12 -9.52 -8.31
CA HIS A 393 -22.00 -10.83 -8.97
C HIS A 393 -23.20 -11.17 -9.85
N ASN A 394 -24.40 -10.86 -9.39
CA ASN A 394 -25.66 -11.08 -10.13
C ASN A 394 -25.91 -10.03 -11.22
N GLY A 395 -24.98 -9.12 -11.46
CA GLY A 395 -25.03 -8.16 -12.55
C GLY A 395 -25.79 -6.88 -12.23
N ASP A 396 -25.93 -6.53 -10.94
CA ASP A 396 -26.44 -5.23 -10.50
C ASP A 396 -25.40 -4.14 -10.81
N VAL A 397 -25.41 -3.67 -12.05
CA VAL A 397 -24.56 -2.59 -12.55
C VAL A 397 -25.23 -1.90 -13.73
N SER A 398 -25.20 -0.57 -13.76
CA SER A 398 -25.82 0.27 -14.76
C SER A 398 -24.82 0.93 -15.71
N GLU A 399 -25.32 1.47 -16.84
CA GLU A 399 -24.51 2.32 -17.73
C GLU A 399 -24.00 3.59 -17.02
N ALA A 400 -24.78 4.14 -16.08
CA ALA A 400 -24.37 5.29 -15.30
C ALA A 400 -23.18 4.96 -14.38
N ASP A 401 -23.19 3.79 -13.72
CA ASP A 401 -22.07 3.31 -12.91
C ASP A 401 -20.81 3.13 -13.76
N LEU A 402 -20.95 2.49 -14.93
CA LEU A 402 -19.82 2.29 -15.84
C LEU A 402 -19.24 3.62 -16.31
N LYS A 403 -20.09 4.55 -16.75
CA LYS A 403 -19.66 5.88 -17.19
C LYS A 403 -18.91 6.62 -16.09
N PHE A 404 -19.43 6.57 -14.86
CA PHE A 404 -18.79 7.18 -13.69
C PHE A 404 -17.41 6.58 -13.44
N ALA A 405 -17.29 5.25 -13.38
CA ALA A 405 -16.03 4.57 -13.15
C ALA A 405 -15.00 4.82 -14.26
N LYS A 406 -15.42 4.78 -15.53
CA LYS A 406 -14.57 5.12 -16.67
C LYS A 406 -14.02 6.54 -16.58
N ASN A 407 -14.90 7.53 -16.34
CA ASN A 407 -14.47 8.92 -16.22
C ASN A 407 -13.44 9.09 -15.12
N ALA A 408 -13.63 8.46 -13.97
CA ALA A 408 -12.67 8.52 -12.87
C ALA A 408 -11.30 7.95 -13.26
N ARG A 409 -11.25 6.80 -13.94
CA ARG A 409 -9.98 6.17 -14.37
C ARG A 409 -9.30 6.92 -15.50
N VAL A 410 -10.06 7.35 -16.50
CA VAL A 410 -9.55 8.12 -17.65
C VAL A 410 -8.99 9.46 -17.19
N ASN A 411 -9.72 10.20 -16.35
CA ASN A 411 -9.30 11.51 -15.87
C ASN A 411 -8.12 11.43 -14.88
N ALA A 412 -7.97 10.33 -14.12
CA ALA A 412 -6.84 10.13 -13.24
C ALA A 412 -5.56 9.69 -13.98
N PHE A 413 -5.67 9.16 -15.20
CA PHE A 413 -4.54 8.58 -15.92
C PHE A 413 -3.36 9.55 -16.15
N PRO A 414 -3.57 10.82 -16.57
CA PRO A 414 -2.46 11.75 -16.74
C PRO A 414 -1.68 12.06 -15.47
N SER A 415 -2.32 11.97 -14.30
CA SER A 415 -1.64 12.23 -13.03
C SER A 415 -0.51 11.24 -12.72
N MET A 416 -0.52 10.06 -13.34
CA MET A 416 0.57 9.09 -13.26
C MET A 416 1.87 9.61 -13.89
N PHE A 417 1.78 10.64 -14.71
CA PHE A 417 2.87 11.25 -15.48
C PHE A 417 3.07 12.72 -15.11
N SER A 418 2.74 13.11 -13.87
CA SER A 418 2.76 14.50 -13.42
C SER A 418 4.15 15.12 -13.28
N GLY A 419 5.22 14.35 -13.39
CA GLY A 419 6.61 14.83 -13.38
C GLY A 419 7.52 13.87 -14.12
N VAL A 420 8.61 14.38 -14.68
CA VAL A 420 9.53 13.60 -15.53
C VAL A 420 10.12 12.41 -14.75
N GLY A 421 10.47 12.61 -13.49
CA GLY A 421 10.92 11.54 -12.59
C GLY A 421 9.85 10.47 -12.35
N SER A 422 8.58 10.88 -12.18
CA SER A 422 7.44 9.96 -12.00
C SER A 422 7.19 9.13 -13.27
N ILE A 423 7.38 9.71 -14.45
CA ILE A 423 7.29 8.99 -15.72
C ILE A 423 8.34 7.89 -15.80
N ALA A 424 9.61 8.23 -15.53
CA ALA A 424 10.71 7.27 -15.54
C ALA A 424 10.47 6.13 -14.52
N GLN A 425 10.00 6.48 -13.31
CA GLN A 425 9.67 5.50 -12.27
C GLN A 425 8.53 4.57 -12.69
N SER A 426 7.48 5.09 -13.36
CA SER A 426 6.35 4.30 -13.85
C SER A 426 6.80 3.25 -14.87
N PHE A 427 7.63 3.62 -15.84
CA PHE A 427 8.19 2.68 -16.79
C PHE A 427 9.17 1.69 -16.16
N ALA A 428 9.99 2.14 -15.23
CA ALA A 428 10.88 1.25 -14.48
C ALA A 428 10.09 0.19 -13.68
N ASN A 429 8.95 0.56 -13.12
CA ASN A 429 8.06 -0.38 -12.43
C ASN A 429 7.43 -1.41 -13.39
N LEU A 430 7.12 -1.03 -14.64
CA LEU A 430 6.69 -1.99 -15.67
C LEU A 430 7.81 -3.00 -15.97
N GLU A 431 9.02 -2.52 -16.26
CA GLU A 431 10.21 -3.36 -16.50
C GLU A 431 10.50 -4.28 -15.29
N PHE A 432 10.45 -3.70 -14.09
CA PHE A 432 10.72 -4.43 -12.86
C PHE A 432 9.72 -5.54 -12.61
N SER A 433 8.44 -5.31 -12.90
CA SER A 433 7.36 -6.29 -12.77
C SER A 433 7.22 -7.23 -13.97
N GLY A 434 8.01 -7.05 -15.04
CA GLY A 434 7.93 -7.87 -16.26
C GLY A 434 6.71 -7.60 -17.12
N ARG A 435 6.06 -6.45 -16.96
CA ARG A 435 4.92 -6.05 -17.81
C ARG A 435 5.39 -5.55 -19.18
N PRO A 436 4.54 -5.63 -20.20
CA PRO A 436 4.83 -5.07 -21.52
C PRO A 436 5.12 -3.57 -21.44
N MET A 437 6.12 -3.09 -22.18
CA MET A 437 6.53 -1.69 -22.15
C MET A 437 5.54 -0.74 -22.84
N ASP A 438 4.65 -1.27 -23.67
CA ASP A 438 3.52 -0.58 -24.32
C ASP A 438 2.24 -0.59 -23.46
N TYR A 439 2.34 -1.00 -22.21
CA TYR A 439 1.20 -1.10 -21.29
C TYR A 439 0.39 0.20 -21.23
N TYR A 440 1.07 1.34 -21.12
CA TYR A 440 0.41 2.64 -21.05
C TYR A 440 -0.12 3.13 -22.40
N ASP A 441 0.46 2.72 -23.52
CA ASP A 441 -0.01 3.07 -24.87
C ASP A 441 -1.42 2.52 -25.14
N THR A 442 -1.73 1.38 -24.55
CA THR A 442 -3.03 0.70 -24.72
C THR A 442 -3.98 0.88 -23.55
N TYR A 443 -3.53 1.53 -22.46
CA TYR A 443 -4.27 1.63 -21.21
C TYR A 443 -5.66 2.27 -21.40
N LEU A 444 -5.72 3.50 -21.89
CA LEU A 444 -6.99 4.22 -22.07
C LEU A 444 -7.94 3.46 -22.98
N ALA A 445 -7.46 2.97 -24.12
CA ALA A 445 -8.28 2.23 -25.08
C ALA A 445 -8.86 0.93 -24.48
N LYS A 446 -8.13 0.26 -23.58
CA LYS A 446 -8.64 -0.92 -22.87
C LYS A 446 -9.80 -0.56 -21.94
N TYR A 447 -9.69 0.55 -21.19
CA TYR A 447 -10.74 1.01 -20.29
C TYR A 447 -11.98 1.54 -21.05
N GLU A 448 -11.76 2.26 -22.14
CA GLU A 448 -12.85 2.80 -22.98
C GLU A 448 -13.70 1.71 -23.63
N LYS A 449 -13.09 0.62 -24.03
CA LYS A 449 -13.79 -0.53 -24.67
C LYS A 449 -14.67 -1.34 -23.73
N VAL A 450 -14.48 -1.24 -22.41
CA VAL A 450 -15.29 -2.01 -21.44
C VAL A 450 -16.77 -1.65 -21.54
N THR A 451 -17.62 -2.65 -21.59
CA THR A 451 -19.10 -2.52 -21.63
C THR A 451 -19.73 -2.97 -20.31
N VAL A 452 -21.02 -2.65 -20.09
CA VAL A 452 -21.79 -3.21 -18.97
C VAL A 452 -21.84 -4.74 -19.03
N ALA A 453 -21.92 -5.31 -20.25
CA ALA A 453 -21.85 -6.76 -20.42
C ALA A 453 -20.50 -7.34 -19.92
N ASP A 454 -19.38 -6.64 -20.17
CA ASP A 454 -18.09 -7.03 -19.62
C ASP A 454 -18.06 -6.96 -18.11
N LEU A 455 -18.60 -5.90 -17.50
CA LEU A 455 -18.69 -5.79 -16.04
C LEU A 455 -19.48 -6.96 -15.43
N LYS A 456 -20.63 -7.32 -16.02
CA LYS A 456 -21.41 -8.47 -15.59
C LYS A 456 -20.64 -9.79 -15.72
N ARG A 457 -20.00 -9.99 -16.87
CA ARG A 457 -19.19 -11.16 -17.14
C ARG A 457 -18.02 -11.32 -16.15
N VAL A 458 -17.28 -10.23 -15.90
CA VAL A 458 -16.15 -10.29 -14.95
C VAL A 458 -16.62 -10.39 -13.51
N ALA A 459 -17.77 -9.82 -13.16
CA ALA A 459 -18.36 -9.98 -11.85
C ALA A 459 -18.71 -11.46 -11.57
N GLN A 460 -19.35 -12.13 -12.52
CA GLN A 460 -19.65 -13.57 -12.42
C GLN A 460 -18.38 -14.44 -12.38
N LYS A 461 -17.35 -14.08 -13.13
CA LYS A 461 -16.10 -14.85 -13.20
C LYS A 461 -15.23 -14.64 -11.97
N TRP A 462 -15.09 -13.41 -11.48
CA TRP A 462 -14.07 -13.01 -10.52
C TRP A 462 -14.59 -12.67 -9.11
N LEU A 463 -15.88 -12.40 -8.92
CA LEU A 463 -16.50 -12.39 -7.60
C LEU A 463 -17.11 -13.77 -7.38
N GLN A 464 -16.43 -14.60 -6.59
CA GLN A 464 -16.79 -16.02 -6.40
C GLN A 464 -17.34 -16.24 -4.99
N PRO A 465 -18.68 -16.10 -4.75
CA PRO A 465 -19.26 -16.21 -3.41
C PRO A 465 -18.96 -17.56 -2.73
N ASP A 466 -18.84 -18.64 -3.52
CA ASP A 466 -18.51 -19.98 -3.08
C ASP A 466 -17.06 -20.16 -2.59
N LYS A 467 -16.21 -19.16 -2.80
CA LYS A 467 -14.80 -19.15 -2.36
C LYS A 467 -14.51 -18.07 -1.32
N MET A 468 -15.52 -17.35 -0.85
CA MET A 468 -15.32 -16.24 0.09
C MET A 468 -14.81 -16.73 1.44
N ILE A 469 -13.69 -16.16 1.85
CA ILE A 469 -13.20 -16.20 3.22
C ILE A 469 -13.72 -14.96 3.91
N ILE A 470 -14.51 -15.15 4.95
CA ILE A 470 -15.03 -14.08 5.81
C ILE A 470 -14.20 -14.13 7.09
N MET A 471 -13.20 -13.26 7.20
CA MET A 471 -12.32 -13.21 8.37
C MET A 471 -12.66 -12.01 9.25
N VAL A 472 -12.83 -12.26 10.54
CA VAL A 472 -13.07 -11.25 11.56
C VAL A 472 -11.94 -11.31 12.60
N ALA A 473 -11.23 -10.21 12.77
CA ALA A 473 -10.27 -10.01 13.86
C ALA A 473 -10.87 -9.07 14.90
N GLY A 474 -11.10 -9.53 16.13
CA GLY A 474 -11.77 -8.73 17.17
C GLY A 474 -11.99 -9.49 18.47
N ASN A 475 -12.84 -8.95 19.33
CA ASN A 475 -13.35 -9.66 20.51
C ASN A 475 -14.38 -10.71 20.04
N ILE A 476 -14.00 -11.98 20.07
CA ILE A 476 -14.81 -13.08 19.54
C ILE A 476 -16.19 -13.15 20.20
N GLU A 477 -16.26 -13.04 21.52
CA GLU A 477 -17.53 -13.13 22.26
C GLU A 477 -18.47 -11.99 21.89
N GLU A 478 -17.96 -10.76 21.89
CA GLU A 478 -18.74 -9.58 21.51
C GLU A 478 -19.18 -9.63 20.03
N CYS A 479 -18.31 -10.12 19.14
CA CYS A 479 -18.64 -10.31 17.74
C CYS A 479 -19.74 -11.34 17.50
N LYS A 480 -19.81 -12.42 18.31
CA LYS A 480 -20.83 -13.48 18.22
C LYS A 480 -22.17 -13.04 18.80
N THR A 481 -22.13 -12.45 19.97
CA THR A 481 -23.36 -12.10 20.71
C THR A 481 -23.99 -10.80 20.25
N GLY A 482 -23.16 -9.90 19.67
CA GLY A 482 -23.56 -8.53 19.39
C GLY A 482 -23.95 -7.80 20.67
N ALA A 483 -23.18 -6.82 21.12
CA ALA A 483 -23.54 -6.12 22.35
C ALA A 483 -24.84 -5.34 22.18
N ASN A 484 -25.68 -5.36 23.22
CA ASN A 484 -26.94 -4.59 23.31
C ASN A 484 -26.73 -3.05 23.37
N ASN A 485 -25.49 -2.57 23.25
CA ASN A 485 -25.12 -1.16 23.36
C ASN A 485 -24.92 -0.50 21.99
N MET A 486 -25.96 -0.47 21.19
CA MET A 486 -25.97 0.34 19.96
C MET A 486 -26.22 1.82 20.29
N LEU A 487 -25.75 2.70 19.42
CA LEU A 487 -26.03 4.14 19.54
C LEU A 487 -27.55 4.39 19.58
N PRO A 488 -28.03 5.42 20.29
CA PRO A 488 -29.45 5.62 20.61
C PRO A 488 -30.42 5.63 19.41
N ASN A 489 -29.94 5.80 18.20
CA ASN A 489 -30.76 5.88 16.99
C ASN A 489 -30.51 4.74 15.99
N GLN A 490 -29.75 3.70 16.36
CA GLN A 490 -29.55 2.54 15.47
C GLN A 490 -30.53 1.42 15.85
N PRO A 491 -31.10 0.72 14.83
CA PRO A 491 -32.00 -0.40 15.11
C PRO A 491 -31.28 -1.47 15.95
N THR A 492 -31.97 -2.06 16.90
CA THR A 492 -31.46 -3.17 17.70
C THR A 492 -31.09 -4.36 16.83
N ILE A 493 -30.22 -5.24 17.30
CA ILE A 493 -29.87 -6.48 16.60
C ILE A 493 -31.13 -7.27 16.25
N ASP A 494 -32.14 -7.30 17.14
CA ASP A 494 -33.42 -7.96 16.87
C ASP A 494 -34.23 -7.28 15.76
N ALA A 495 -34.26 -5.95 15.70
CA ALA A 495 -34.88 -5.21 14.60
C ALA A 495 -34.09 -5.40 13.29
N MET A 496 -32.78 -5.54 13.36
CA MET A 496 -31.93 -5.87 12.21
C MET A 496 -32.07 -7.34 11.83
N ALA A 497 -32.17 -8.25 12.79
CA ALA A 497 -32.48 -9.66 12.54
C ALA A 497 -33.81 -9.85 11.80
N GLY A 498 -34.83 -9.08 12.13
CA GLY A 498 -36.09 -9.04 11.38
C GLY A 498 -35.91 -8.54 9.94
N LYS A 499 -35.09 -7.51 9.74
CA LYS A 499 -34.80 -6.94 8.41
C LYS A 499 -33.88 -7.83 7.55
N PHE A 500 -32.94 -8.58 8.18
CA PHE A 500 -31.93 -9.38 7.51
C PHE A 500 -32.05 -10.89 7.73
N GLY A 501 -33.20 -11.37 8.20
CA GLY A 501 -33.50 -12.79 8.32
C GLY A 501 -32.73 -13.53 9.42
N GLY A 502 -32.50 -12.89 10.57
CA GLY A 502 -31.85 -13.54 11.71
C GLY A 502 -30.37 -13.89 11.46
N ARG A 503 -29.68 -13.14 10.64
CA ARG A 503 -28.29 -13.42 10.23
C ARG A 503 -27.35 -13.22 11.39
N THR A 504 -26.76 -14.33 11.85
CA THR A 504 -25.75 -14.42 12.89
C THR A 504 -24.42 -14.81 12.26
N ILE A 505 -23.33 -14.80 13.04
CA ILE A 505 -22.03 -15.31 12.58
C ILE A 505 -22.13 -16.78 12.14
N ASP A 506 -22.93 -17.59 12.85
CA ASP A 506 -23.20 -18.99 12.49
C ASP A 506 -24.06 -19.08 11.21
N GLY A 507 -24.99 -18.14 11.02
CA GLY A 507 -25.76 -18.02 9.79
C GLY A 507 -24.89 -17.71 8.59
N LEU A 508 -23.89 -16.83 8.75
CA LEU A 508 -22.87 -16.57 7.71
C LEU A 508 -22.05 -17.83 7.42
N ALA A 509 -21.62 -18.57 8.45
CA ALA A 509 -20.86 -19.80 8.29
C ALA A 509 -21.66 -20.88 7.53
N LYS A 510 -22.96 -21.00 7.79
CA LYS A 510 -23.85 -21.92 7.06
C LYS A 510 -24.04 -21.51 5.60
N LYS A 511 -24.14 -20.20 5.30
CA LYS A 511 -24.38 -19.71 3.95
C LYS A 511 -23.10 -19.74 3.08
N TYR A 512 -21.93 -19.40 3.65
CA TYR A 512 -20.70 -19.17 2.90
C TYR A 512 -19.59 -20.18 3.20
N GLY A 513 -19.85 -21.24 3.97
CA GLY A 513 -18.85 -22.22 4.35
C GLY A 513 -19.42 -23.60 4.65
N ASP A 514 -18.74 -24.32 5.51
CA ASP A 514 -19.10 -25.67 5.96
C ASP A 514 -20.08 -25.70 7.15
N GLY A 515 -20.60 -24.55 7.54
CA GLY A 515 -21.50 -24.37 8.68
C GLY A 515 -20.80 -24.13 10.01
N ALA A 516 -19.47 -24.17 10.05
CA ALA A 516 -18.68 -23.94 11.25
C ALA A 516 -18.02 -22.55 11.27
N VAL A 517 -17.88 -21.99 12.46
CA VAL A 517 -17.04 -20.79 12.69
C VAL A 517 -15.67 -21.26 13.15
N HIS A 518 -14.66 -21.04 12.32
CA HIS A 518 -13.29 -21.48 12.58
C HIS A 518 -12.54 -20.46 13.43
N ILE A 519 -12.08 -20.86 14.60
CA ILE A 519 -11.26 -20.01 15.46
C ILE A 519 -9.78 -20.22 15.12
N VAL A 520 -9.14 -19.16 14.61
CA VAL A 520 -7.71 -19.16 14.26
C VAL A 520 -6.89 -18.83 15.50
N LYS A 521 -5.96 -19.71 15.85
CA LYS A 521 -5.00 -19.48 16.94
C LYS A 521 -3.82 -18.68 16.42
N LEU A 522 -3.44 -17.63 17.15
CA LEU A 522 -2.22 -16.87 16.88
C LEU A 522 -0.98 -17.68 17.28
N LYS A 523 0.07 -17.58 16.44
CA LYS A 523 1.39 -18.17 16.68
C LYS A 523 2.36 -17.14 17.24
#